data_47b4411c2890e102f3b692456fc8e69e
#
_entry.id   47b4411c2890e102f3b692456fc8e69e
#
_cell.length_a   1.000
_cell.length_b   1.000
_cell.length_c   1.000
_cell.angle_alpha   90.00
_cell.angle_beta   90.00
_cell.angle_gamma   90.00
#
_symmetry.space_group_name_H-M   'P 1'
#
loop_
_entity.id
_entity.type
_entity.pdbx_description
1 polymer ?
#
loop_
_entity_poly.entity_id
_entity_poly.type
_entity_poly.pdbx_seq_one_letter_code
_entity_poly.pdbx_strand_id
1 'polypeptide(L)'
;CCYTTILPNSEMNNAHYRKEHGLETIRSKFAEPHSWAKEEEEILVGTNSMTKDEFNDIALLAYVISGFHLCGFTDLIAKYYKKTEGIAYTDFYKKFLDYFLQTENTLVHKYLSPLANHVDDKRTNETYGGIWFAPMFNELGEQKREVFFGEVKEFCRQVMPDNINLDDLVKLQYNWQDHTQTSIETEINCKSNLFDYITKGIPLQKSPHVYLAKAIGKKKDFISLGHYLNFAKKLGNWNTTITSK
;
A
#
# COMPACT_ATOMS: atom_id res chain seq x y z
N CYS A 1 -2.88 -1.77 -9.99
CA CYS A 1 -3.53 -2.87 -10.69
C CYS A 1 -4.42 -2.28 -11.76
N CYS A 2 -4.30 -2.73 -12.99
CA CYS A 2 -5.23 -2.32 -14.05
C CYS A 2 -6.20 -3.48 -14.27
N TYR A 3 -7.47 -3.23 -14.08
CA TYR A 3 -8.51 -4.18 -14.46
C TYR A 3 -8.71 -4.15 -15.97
N THR A 4 -8.96 -5.31 -16.55
CA THR A 4 -9.34 -5.39 -17.95
C THR A 4 -10.87 -5.32 -18.03
N THR A 5 -11.38 -4.19 -18.52
CA THR A 5 -12.79 -4.01 -18.83
C THR A 5 -13.07 -4.57 -20.23
N ILE A 6 -14.10 -5.39 -20.35
CA ILE A 6 -14.52 -5.90 -21.64
C ILE A 6 -15.42 -4.87 -22.33
N LEU A 7 -14.92 -4.27 -23.39
CA LEU A 7 -15.68 -3.31 -24.17
C LEU A 7 -16.68 -4.01 -25.09
N PRO A 8 -17.89 -3.43 -25.31
CA PRO A 8 -18.94 -4.05 -26.13
C PRO A 8 -18.51 -4.44 -27.55
N ASN A 9 -17.59 -3.70 -28.14
CA ASN A 9 -17.07 -3.89 -29.51
C ASN A 9 -15.67 -4.53 -29.55
N SER A 10 -15.17 -5.01 -28.42
CA SER A 10 -13.90 -5.74 -28.40
C SER A 10 -14.08 -7.19 -28.86
N GLU A 11 -13.01 -7.79 -29.34
CA GLU A 11 -12.97 -9.22 -29.67
C GLU A 11 -13.27 -10.09 -28.44
N MET A 12 -12.86 -9.65 -27.26
CA MET A 12 -13.13 -10.31 -25.98
C MET A 12 -14.61 -10.39 -25.64
N ASN A 13 -15.46 -9.56 -26.26
CA ASN A 13 -16.92 -9.64 -26.09
C ASN A 13 -17.57 -10.69 -27.00
N ASN A 14 -16.84 -11.27 -27.97
CA ASN A 14 -17.35 -12.32 -28.85
C ASN A 14 -17.55 -13.63 -28.05
N ALA A 15 -18.71 -14.27 -28.19
CA ALA A 15 -19.03 -15.49 -27.46
C ALA A 15 -18.08 -16.66 -27.79
N HIS A 16 -17.59 -16.76 -29.02
CA HIS A 16 -16.61 -17.78 -29.41
C HIS A 16 -15.27 -17.54 -28.71
N TYR A 17 -14.77 -16.31 -28.73
CA TYR A 17 -13.54 -15.91 -28.06
C TYR A 17 -13.62 -16.16 -26.53
N ARG A 18 -14.72 -15.77 -25.89
CA ARG A 18 -14.94 -16.01 -24.47
C ARG A 18 -14.87 -17.49 -24.10
N LYS A 19 -15.50 -18.35 -24.92
CA LYS A 19 -15.49 -19.79 -24.71
C LYS A 19 -14.11 -20.40 -24.95
N GLU A 20 -13.41 -19.98 -26.00
CA GLU A 20 -12.06 -20.46 -26.35
C GLU A 20 -11.04 -20.15 -25.26
N HIS A 21 -11.08 -18.95 -24.70
CA HIS A 21 -10.14 -18.48 -23.67
C HIS A 21 -10.65 -18.64 -22.24
N GLY A 22 -11.84 -19.21 -22.03
CA GLY A 22 -12.43 -19.43 -20.71
C GLY A 22 -12.61 -18.14 -19.92
N LEU A 23 -13.07 -17.05 -20.57
CA LEU A 23 -13.18 -15.76 -19.89
C LEU A 23 -14.30 -15.78 -18.84
N GLU A 24 -13.93 -15.58 -17.59
CA GLU A 24 -14.84 -15.35 -16.48
C GLU A 24 -14.90 -13.85 -16.18
N THR A 25 -16.11 -13.34 -16.04
CA THR A 25 -16.32 -11.90 -15.82
C THR A 25 -17.30 -11.62 -14.69
N ILE A 26 -17.16 -10.43 -14.11
CA ILE A 26 -18.13 -9.87 -13.16
C ILE A 26 -18.64 -8.53 -13.69
N ARG A 27 -19.87 -8.18 -13.37
CA ARG A 27 -20.41 -6.85 -13.63
C ARG A 27 -20.17 -5.97 -12.43
N SER A 28 -19.56 -4.83 -12.66
CA SER A 28 -19.28 -3.82 -11.67
C SER A 28 -19.94 -2.50 -12.03
N LYS A 29 -20.50 -1.84 -11.04
CA LYS A 29 -21.01 -0.48 -11.22
C LYS A 29 -19.85 0.49 -11.08
N PHE A 30 -19.62 1.30 -12.09
CA PHE A 30 -18.60 2.34 -12.02
C PHE A 30 -19.01 3.36 -10.95
N ALA A 31 -18.25 3.39 -9.86
CA ALA A 31 -18.49 4.32 -8.76
C ALA A 31 -17.74 5.62 -8.98
N GLU A 32 -18.09 6.39 -10.00
CA GLU A 32 -17.76 7.80 -9.95
C GLU A 32 -18.79 8.51 -9.06
N PRO A 33 -18.37 9.12 -7.95
CA PRO A 33 -19.28 9.78 -6.98
C PRO A 33 -20.16 10.88 -7.60
N HIS A 34 -19.83 11.32 -8.80
CA HIS A 34 -20.47 12.42 -9.51
C HIS A 34 -21.13 12.02 -10.84
N SER A 35 -21.07 10.73 -11.19
CA SER A 35 -21.74 10.23 -12.39
C SER A 35 -23.25 10.04 -12.13
N TRP A 36 -24.07 10.84 -12.81
CA TRP A 36 -25.51 10.66 -12.88
C TRP A 36 -25.93 9.51 -13.80
N ALA A 37 -25.01 8.96 -14.57
CA ALA A 37 -25.17 7.73 -15.35
C ALA A 37 -24.69 6.53 -14.53
N LYS A 38 -25.59 5.59 -14.25
CA LYS A 38 -25.24 4.29 -13.67
C LYS A 38 -24.71 3.40 -14.79
N GLU A 39 -23.41 3.52 -15.07
CA GLU A 39 -22.74 2.65 -16.03
C GLU A 39 -22.30 1.37 -15.32
N GLU A 40 -22.55 0.23 -15.93
CA GLU A 40 -22.03 -1.07 -15.51
C GLU A 40 -20.90 -1.46 -16.44
N GLU A 41 -19.77 -1.83 -15.86
CA GLU A 41 -18.63 -2.36 -16.57
C GLU A 41 -18.53 -3.88 -16.36
N GLU A 42 -18.11 -4.59 -17.39
CA GLU A 42 -17.80 -6.00 -17.30
C GLU A 42 -16.30 -6.18 -17.15
N ILE A 43 -15.88 -6.69 -15.99
CA ILE A 43 -14.47 -6.84 -15.62
C ILE A 43 -14.07 -8.31 -15.74
N LEU A 44 -12.95 -8.56 -16.40
CA LEU A 44 -12.35 -9.88 -16.51
C LEU A 44 -11.72 -10.28 -15.15
N VAL A 45 -12.11 -11.44 -14.63
CA VAL A 45 -11.63 -11.98 -13.34
C VAL A 45 -11.03 -13.38 -13.45
N GLY A 46 -11.16 -14.05 -14.60
CA GLY A 46 -10.57 -15.37 -14.81
C GLY A 46 -10.43 -15.71 -16.30
N THR A 47 -9.56 -16.66 -16.58
CA THR A 47 -9.28 -17.21 -17.91
C THR A 47 -8.90 -18.69 -17.80
N ASN A 48 -8.67 -19.39 -18.92
CA ASN A 48 -8.13 -20.75 -18.90
C ASN A 48 -6.76 -20.88 -18.20
N SER A 49 -6.00 -19.78 -18.08
CA SER A 49 -4.66 -19.75 -17.49
C SER A 49 -4.59 -19.08 -16.11
N MET A 50 -5.67 -18.49 -15.66
CA MET A 50 -5.77 -17.80 -14.37
C MET A 50 -7.17 -17.98 -13.82
N THR A 51 -7.29 -18.67 -12.72
CA THR A 51 -8.57 -18.85 -12.02
C THR A 51 -9.02 -17.54 -11.34
N LYS A 52 -10.30 -17.48 -11.01
CA LYS A 52 -10.86 -16.36 -10.25
C LYS A 52 -10.19 -16.21 -8.88
N ASP A 53 -9.82 -17.30 -8.23
CA ASP A 53 -9.15 -17.26 -6.92
C ASP A 53 -7.73 -16.69 -7.06
N GLU A 54 -6.96 -17.13 -8.06
CA GLU A 54 -5.65 -16.53 -8.34
C GLU A 54 -5.74 -15.05 -8.69
N PHE A 55 -6.76 -14.65 -9.45
CA PHE A 55 -7.02 -13.23 -9.72
C PHE A 55 -7.24 -12.44 -8.43
N ASN A 56 -7.99 -13.01 -7.48
CA ASN A 56 -8.26 -12.38 -6.20
C ASN A 56 -7.02 -12.19 -5.34
N ASP A 57 -6.20 -13.25 -5.28
CA ASP A 57 -4.95 -13.21 -4.53
C ASP A 57 -4.02 -12.14 -5.10
N ILE A 58 -3.93 -12.05 -6.42
CA ILE A 58 -3.14 -11.03 -7.11
C ILE A 58 -3.73 -9.64 -6.86
N ALA A 59 -5.04 -9.48 -6.94
CA ALA A 59 -5.70 -8.21 -6.72
C ALA A 59 -5.54 -7.73 -5.27
N LEU A 60 -5.66 -8.62 -4.30
CA LEU A 60 -5.45 -8.32 -2.88
C LEU A 60 -3.98 -7.94 -2.60
N LEU A 61 -3.03 -8.68 -3.15
CA LEU A 61 -1.61 -8.35 -3.02
C LEU A 61 -1.30 -6.99 -3.67
N ALA A 62 -1.84 -6.72 -4.85
CA ALA A 62 -1.67 -5.42 -5.52
C ALA A 62 -2.28 -4.28 -4.71
N TYR A 63 -3.41 -4.51 -4.04
CA TYR A 63 -4.01 -3.57 -3.10
C TYR A 63 -3.08 -3.27 -1.93
N VAL A 64 -2.52 -4.30 -1.30
CA VAL A 64 -1.57 -4.15 -0.19
C VAL A 64 -0.33 -3.38 -0.63
N ILE A 65 0.25 -3.72 -1.77
CA ILE A 65 1.41 -2.99 -2.32
C ILE A 65 1.06 -1.52 -2.59
N SER A 66 -0.10 -1.27 -3.20
CA SER A 66 -0.53 0.10 -3.49
C SER A 66 -0.76 0.90 -2.22
N GLY A 67 -1.45 0.34 -1.24
CA GLY A 67 -1.76 1.00 0.02
C GLY A 67 -0.55 1.19 0.93
N PHE A 68 0.26 0.17 1.10
CA PHE A 68 1.33 0.20 2.10
C PHE A 68 2.71 0.56 1.54
N HIS A 69 3.01 0.19 0.30
CA HIS A 69 4.28 0.57 -0.33
C HIS A 69 4.20 1.91 -1.07
N LEU A 70 3.31 2.01 -2.07
CA LEU A 70 3.25 3.21 -2.90
C LEU A 70 2.76 4.43 -2.13
N CYS A 71 1.95 4.24 -1.10
CA CYS A 71 1.51 5.30 -0.21
C CYS A 71 2.48 5.55 0.97
N GLY A 72 3.64 4.90 1.00
CA GLY A 72 4.72 5.21 1.93
C GLY A 72 4.52 4.77 3.38
N PHE A 73 3.58 3.84 3.66
CA PHE A 73 3.35 3.36 5.02
C PHE A 73 4.41 2.38 5.51
N THR A 74 5.02 1.61 4.60
CA THR A 74 6.02 0.59 4.94
C THR A 74 7.17 0.51 3.92
N ASP A 75 7.27 1.47 3.01
CA ASP A 75 8.21 1.42 1.89
C ASP A 75 9.68 1.43 2.32
N LEU A 76 10.07 2.23 3.33
CA LEU A 76 11.44 2.21 3.85
C LEU A 76 11.78 0.87 4.51
N ILE A 77 10.82 0.27 5.22
CA ILE A 77 10.97 -1.04 5.84
C ILE A 77 11.18 -2.11 4.76
N ALA A 78 10.32 -2.13 3.75
CA ALA A 78 10.44 -3.07 2.64
C ALA A 78 11.76 -2.88 1.85
N LYS A 79 12.18 -1.63 1.61
CA LYS A 79 13.46 -1.30 0.97
C LYS A 79 14.65 -1.79 1.79
N TYR A 80 14.59 -1.65 3.11
CA TYR A 80 15.63 -2.16 4.00
C TYR A 80 15.78 -3.67 3.85
N TYR A 81 14.71 -4.45 4.03
CA TYR A 81 14.77 -5.91 3.92
C TYR A 81 15.18 -6.39 2.52
N LYS A 82 14.77 -5.69 1.47
CA LYS A 82 15.26 -5.99 0.12
C LYS A 82 16.77 -5.80 0.02
N LYS A 83 17.31 -4.76 0.63
CA LYS A 83 18.73 -4.40 0.53
C LYS A 83 19.63 -5.25 1.41
N THR A 84 19.19 -5.60 2.63
CA THR A 84 19.99 -6.36 3.59
C THR A 84 19.85 -7.85 3.41
N GLU A 85 18.63 -8.34 3.15
CA GLU A 85 18.29 -9.77 3.15
C GLU A 85 17.92 -10.30 1.74
N GLY A 86 17.92 -9.43 0.73
CA GLY A 86 17.55 -9.81 -0.63
C GLY A 86 16.05 -10.13 -0.82
N ILE A 87 15.19 -9.85 0.18
CA ILE A 87 13.77 -10.16 0.14
C ILE A 87 13.07 -9.29 -0.91
N ALA A 88 12.46 -9.89 -1.92
CA ALA A 88 11.71 -9.17 -2.92
C ALA A 88 10.50 -8.44 -2.30
N TYR A 89 10.08 -7.32 -2.89
CA TYR A 89 8.92 -6.58 -2.39
C TYR A 89 7.65 -7.43 -2.38
N THR A 90 7.45 -8.26 -3.40
CA THR A 90 6.33 -9.19 -3.47
C THR A 90 6.33 -10.17 -2.30
N ASP A 91 7.49 -10.70 -1.92
CA ASP A 91 7.61 -11.66 -0.81
C ASP A 91 7.41 -10.97 0.54
N PHE A 92 7.92 -9.74 0.68
CA PHE A 92 7.67 -8.92 1.87
C PHE A 92 6.16 -8.69 2.06
N TYR A 93 5.46 -8.26 0.99
CA TYR A 93 4.04 -7.94 1.08
C TYR A 93 3.12 -9.18 1.12
N LYS A 94 3.53 -10.32 0.59
CA LYS A 94 2.87 -11.59 0.84
C LYS A 94 2.93 -11.96 2.33
N LYS A 95 4.13 -11.93 2.92
CA LYS A 95 4.29 -12.17 4.36
C LYS A 95 3.50 -11.17 5.22
N PHE A 96 3.46 -9.91 4.83
CA PHE A 96 2.66 -8.87 5.48
C PHE A 96 1.16 -9.20 5.42
N LEU A 97 0.67 -9.56 4.24
CA LEU A 97 -0.72 -9.93 4.03
C LEU A 97 -1.09 -11.16 4.85
N ASP A 98 -0.31 -12.24 4.75
CA ASP A 98 -0.55 -13.49 5.47
C ASP A 98 -0.57 -13.28 6.98
N TYR A 99 0.38 -12.52 7.51
CA TYR A 99 0.45 -12.20 8.94
C TYR A 99 -0.80 -11.46 9.42
N PHE A 100 -1.19 -10.39 8.73
CA PHE A 100 -2.31 -9.58 9.17
C PHE A 100 -3.67 -10.21 8.88
N LEU A 101 -3.81 -11.11 7.94
CA LEU A 101 -5.03 -11.91 7.77
C LEU A 101 -5.21 -12.92 8.91
N GLN A 102 -4.11 -13.42 9.51
CA GLN A 102 -4.13 -14.36 10.60
C GLN A 102 -4.14 -13.70 11.99
N THR A 103 -3.74 -12.42 12.09
CA THR A 103 -3.66 -11.71 13.35
C THR A 103 -4.90 -10.85 13.56
N GLU A 104 -5.95 -11.46 14.11
CA GLU A 104 -7.19 -10.76 14.44
C GLU A 104 -6.96 -9.61 15.44
N ASN A 105 -7.90 -8.68 15.50
CA ASN A 105 -7.87 -7.49 16.38
C ASN A 105 -6.77 -6.46 16.10
N THR A 106 -6.06 -6.56 14.96
CA THR A 106 -5.18 -5.50 14.50
C THR A 106 -5.91 -4.49 13.61
N LEU A 107 -5.40 -3.26 13.55
CA LEU A 107 -5.94 -2.24 12.65
C LEU A 107 -5.80 -2.66 11.19
N VAL A 108 -4.67 -3.29 10.85
CA VAL A 108 -4.42 -3.76 9.48
C VAL A 108 -5.39 -4.88 9.12
N HIS A 109 -5.64 -5.84 10.03
CA HIS A 109 -6.63 -6.91 9.83
C HIS A 109 -8.02 -6.33 9.54
N LYS A 110 -8.44 -5.32 10.29
CA LYS A 110 -9.74 -4.64 10.09
C LYS A 110 -9.97 -4.18 8.65
N TYR A 111 -8.89 -3.75 7.96
CA TYR A 111 -8.97 -3.29 6.57
C TYR A 111 -8.76 -4.41 5.55
N LEU A 112 -7.93 -5.41 5.85
CA LEU A 112 -7.61 -6.48 4.91
C LEU A 112 -8.62 -7.64 4.92
N SER A 113 -9.14 -8.00 6.08
CA SER A 113 -10.06 -9.13 6.23
C SER A 113 -11.34 -9.00 5.39
N PRO A 114 -12.04 -7.85 5.32
CA PRO A 114 -13.18 -7.69 4.43
C PRO A 114 -12.81 -7.86 2.95
N LEU A 115 -11.58 -7.49 2.59
CA LEU A 115 -11.09 -7.62 1.22
C LEU A 115 -10.80 -9.07 0.86
N ALA A 116 -10.27 -9.85 1.79
CA ALA A 116 -9.95 -11.25 1.58
C ALA A 116 -11.19 -12.15 1.48
N ASN A 117 -12.26 -11.81 2.19
CA ASN A 117 -13.43 -12.67 2.32
C ASN A 117 -14.49 -12.51 1.23
N HIS A 118 -14.37 -11.52 0.36
CA HIS A 118 -15.41 -11.23 -0.63
C HIS A 118 -14.87 -10.92 -2.01
N VAL A 119 -15.15 -11.78 -2.94
CA VAL A 119 -14.84 -11.63 -4.37
C VAL A 119 -16.10 -11.34 -5.19
N ASP A 120 -17.18 -11.02 -4.55
CA ASP A 120 -18.44 -10.74 -5.24
C ASP A 120 -18.62 -9.25 -5.59
N ASP A 121 -19.66 -8.95 -6.33
CA ASP A 121 -19.96 -7.67 -6.98
C ASP A 121 -19.78 -6.40 -6.12
N LYS A 122 -19.92 -6.52 -4.81
CA LYS A 122 -19.84 -5.37 -3.90
C LYS A 122 -18.42 -4.82 -3.75
N ARG A 123 -17.41 -5.65 -3.94
CA ARG A 123 -16.01 -5.26 -3.82
C ARG A 123 -15.50 -4.38 -4.93
N THR A 124 -15.86 -4.73 -6.14
CA THR A 124 -15.40 -3.96 -7.29
C THR A 124 -15.83 -2.51 -7.16
N ASN A 125 -17.03 -2.26 -6.65
CA ASN A 125 -17.57 -0.91 -6.49
C ASN A 125 -16.96 -0.11 -5.34
N GLU A 126 -16.70 -0.75 -4.21
CA GLU A 126 -16.27 -0.05 -3.00
C GLU A 126 -14.75 -0.07 -2.81
N THR A 127 -14.10 -1.12 -3.29
CA THR A 127 -12.69 -1.39 -3.02
C THR A 127 -11.77 -0.86 -4.12
N TYR A 128 -12.17 -1.02 -5.37
CA TYR A 128 -11.34 -0.66 -6.51
C TYR A 128 -11.54 0.76 -7.01
N GLY A 129 -12.63 1.41 -6.62
CA GLY A 129 -12.90 2.82 -6.92
C GLY A 129 -12.05 3.84 -6.15
N GLY A 130 -11.09 3.41 -5.33
CA GLY A 130 -10.19 4.30 -4.59
C GLY A 130 -10.77 4.92 -3.32
N ILE A 131 -12.02 4.60 -2.97
CA ILE A 131 -12.71 5.18 -1.79
C ILE A 131 -12.17 4.57 -0.49
N TRP A 132 -11.72 3.33 -0.51
CA TRP A 132 -11.24 2.62 0.68
C TRP A 132 -9.93 3.13 1.26
N PHE A 133 -9.06 3.68 0.44
CA PHE A 133 -7.77 4.15 0.91
C PHE A 133 -7.89 5.38 1.80
N ALA A 134 -8.84 6.29 1.55
CA ALA A 134 -8.97 7.51 2.32
C ALA A 134 -9.31 7.27 3.81
N PRO A 135 -10.31 6.45 4.18
CA PRO A 135 -10.56 6.10 5.58
C PRO A 135 -9.40 5.36 6.24
N MET A 136 -8.76 4.43 5.52
CA MET A 136 -7.58 3.70 6.00
C MET A 136 -6.43 4.67 6.27
N PHE A 137 -6.14 5.59 5.35
CA PHE A 137 -5.07 6.57 5.51
C PHE A 137 -5.31 7.50 6.69
N ASN A 138 -6.53 8.00 6.86
CA ASN A 138 -6.86 8.85 7.99
C ASN A 138 -6.73 8.09 9.32
N GLU A 139 -7.19 6.85 9.40
CA GLU A 139 -7.09 6.09 10.63
C GLU A 139 -5.65 5.63 10.91
N LEU A 140 -4.98 4.99 9.94
CA LEU A 140 -3.62 4.46 10.13
C LEU A 140 -2.55 5.57 10.14
N GLY A 141 -2.73 6.60 9.32
CA GLY A 141 -1.76 7.67 9.16
C GLY A 141 -1.87 8.79 10.21
N GLU A 142 -3.03 8.96 10.83
CA GLU A 142 -3.28 10.07 11.75
C GLU A 142 -3.80 9.62 13.11
N GLN A 143 -5.00 9.04 13.14
CA GLN A 143 -5.73 8.82 14.39
C GLN A 143 -5.10 7.71 15.25
N LYS A 144 -4.61 6.65 14.64
CA LYS A 144 -4.05 5.46 15.29
C LYS A 144 -2.65 5.12 14.80
N ARG A 145 -1.90 6.11 14.42
CA ARG A 145 -0.57 5.96 13.82
C ARG A 145 0.40 5.17 14.69
N GLU A 146 0.46 5.47 15.97
CA GLU A 146 1.32 4.76 16.91
C GLU A 146 0.95 3.28 17.02
N VAL A 147 -0.36 2.99 17.06
CA VAL A 147 -0.86 1.61 17.11
C VAL A 147 -0.47 0.88 15.82
N PHE A 148 -0.70 1.49 14.66
CA PHE A 148 -0.33 0.92 13.37
C PHE A 148 1.17 0.60 13.28
N PHE A 149 2.05 1.53 13.63
CA PHE A 149 3.49 1.27 13.60
C PHE A 149 3.95 0.30 14.68
N GLY A 150 3.23 0.18 15.79
CA GLY A 150 3.39 -0.89 16.76
C GLY A 150 3.10 -2.26 16.17
N GLU A 151 2.00 -2.40 15.43
CA GLU A 151 1.63 -3.62 14.71
C GLU A 151 2.65 -3.98 13.61
N VAL A 152 3.11 -3.01 12.82
CA VAL A 152 4.15 -3.22 11.80
C VAL A 152 5.47 -3.67 12.43
N LYS A 153 5.84 -3.10 13.58
CA LYS A 153 7.03 -3.52 14.32
C LYS A 153 6.92 -4.97 14.79
N GLU A 154 5.75 -5.36 15.29
CA GLU A 154 5.50 -6.72 15.75
C GLU A 154 5.52 -7.73 14.57
N PHE A 155 4.91 -7.40 13.45
CA PHE A 155 5.05 -8.15 12.21
C PHE A 155 6.52 -8.38 11.85
N CYS A 156 7.33 -7.32 11.87
CA CYS A 156 8.75 -7.45 11.56
C CYS A 156 9.48 -8.36 12.54
N ARG A 157 9.14 -8.33 13.83
CA ARG A 157 9.76 -9.20 14.85
C ARG A 157 9.42 -10.67 14.68
N GLN A 158 8.17 -10.96 14.31
CA GLN A 158 7.69 -12.34 14.24
C GLN A 158 7.98 -13.04 12.91
N VAL A 159 7.99 -12.30 11.83
CA VAL A 159 7.95 -12.88 10.47
C VAL A 159 9.22 -12.58 9.67
N MET A 160 9.86 -11.45 9.95
CA MET A 160 11.05 -11.03 9.21
C MET A 160 12.34 -11.48 9.93
N PRO A 161 13.47 -11.60 9.21
CA PRO A 161 14.75 -11.86 9.85
C PRO A 161 15.10 -10.85 10.93
N ASP A 162 15.80 -11.29 11.98
CA ASP A 162 16.23 -10.45 13.08
C ASP A 162 16.95 -9.18 12.60
N ASN A 163 16.55 -8.05 13.15
CA ASN A 163 17.06 -6.75 12.76
C ASN A 163 17.37 -5.88 13.97
N ILE A 164 18.67 -5.70 14.24
CA ILE A 164 19.16 -4.84 15.32
C ILE A 164 18.75 -3.36 15.14
N ASN A 165 18.43 -2.95 13.92
CA ASN A 165 18.03 -1.60 13.60
C ASN A 165 16.51 -1.40 13.54
N LEU A 166 15.71 -2.40 13.93
CA LEU A 166 14.25 -2.36 13.74
C LEU A 166 13.60 -1.14 14.39
N ASP A 167 14.02 -0.78 15.60
CA ASP A 167 13.46 0.38 16.31
C ASP A 167 13.72 1.69 15.56
N ASP A 168 14.95 1.85 15.06
CA ASP A 168 15.33 3.03 14.28
C ASP A 168 14.65 3.04 12.91
N LEU A 169 14.50 1.86 12.28
CA LEU A 169 13.81 1.69 11.01
C LEU A 169 12.33 2.08 11.10
N VAL A 170 11.63 1.60 12.12
CA VAL A 170 10.22 1.95 12.36
C VAL A 170 10.09 3.44 12.69
N LYS A 171 11.01 4.00 13.48
CA LYS A 171 11.02 5.44 13.78
C LYS A 171 11.23 6.29 12.52
N LEU A 172 12.15 5.90 11.64
CA LEU A 172 12.34 6.56 10.34
C LEU A 172 11.10 6.47 9.48
N GLN A 173 10.49 5.26 9.36
CA GLN A 173 9.27 5.07 8.59
C GLN A 173 8.11 5.89 9.17
N TYR A 174 7.96 5.93 10.49
CA TYR A 174 6.97 6.75 11.17
C TYR A 174 7.09 8.23 10.74
N ASN A 175 8.27 8.80 10.78
CA ASN A 175 8.49 10.20 10.43
C ASN A 175 8.53 10.44 8.90
N TRP A 176 8.85 9.40 8.10
CA TRP A 176 8.81 9.47 6.64
C TRP A 176 7.41 9.76 6.10
N GLN A 177 6.41 9.24 6.79
CA GLN A 177 5.02 9.31 6.38
C GLN A 177 4.20 10.40 7.11
N ASP A 178 4.83 11.40 7.69
CA ASP A 178 4.09 12.41 8.44
C ASP A 178 3.26 13.33 7.52
N HIS A 179 1.98 13.01 7.42
CA HIS A 179 0.99 13.81 6.68
C HIS A 179 0.32 14.89 7.52
N THR A 180 0.55 14.88 8.84
CA THR A 180 -0.24 15.67 9.78
C THR A 180 0.44 16.97 10.19
N GLN A 181 1.76 17.05 10.04
CA GLN A 181 2.51 18.17 10.59
C GLN A 181 2.71 19.29 9.60
N THR A 182 2.16 20.43 9.94
CA THR A 182 2.50 21.71 9.33
C THR A 182 3.81 22.21 9.95
N SER A 183 4.91 22.18 9.22
CA SER A 183 6.17 22.91 9.49
C SER A 183 6.94 22.58 10.79
N ILE A 184 6.69 21.47 11.47
CA ILE A 184 7.52 21.07 12.61
C ILE A 184 8.70 20.23 12.11
N GLU A 185 9.90 20.65 12.44
CA GLU A 185 11.11 19.83 12.25
C GLU A 185 11.24 18.85 13.43
N THR A 186 11.37 17.56 13.12
CA THR A 186 11.55 16.51 14.12
C THR A 186 12.95 15.92 13.99
N GLU A 187 13.71 15.90 15.09
CA GLU A 187 14.98 15.20 15.14
C GLU A 187 14.77 13.71 15.37
N ILE A 188 15.42 12.90 14.51
CA ILE A 188 15.39 11.45 14.58
C ILE A 188 16.78 10.95 14.89
N ASN A 189 17.01 10.51 16.13
CA ASN A 189 18.27 9.92 16.54
C ASN A 189 18.28 8.42 16.18
N CYS A 190 19.25 8.01 15.37
CA CYS A 190 19.49 6.63 14.95
C CYS A 190 20.86 6.15 15.39
N LYS A 191 21.02 4.84 15.63
CA LYS A 191 22.31 4.21 15.99
C LYS A 191 23.23 4.03 14.79
N SER A 192 22.74 4.30 13.58
CA SER A 192 23.45 4.13 12.31
C SER A 192 22.91 5.09 11.25
N ASN A 193 23.67 5.24 10.15
CA ASN A 193 23.26 6.03 8.97
C ASN A 193 22.14 5.33 8.14
N LEU A 194 21.15 4.80 8.81
CA LEU A 194 20.17 3.86 8.24
C LEU A 194 19.37 4.45 7.07
N PHE A 195 18.94 5.71 7.16
CA PHE A 195 18.21 6.36 6.09
C PHE A 195 19.06 6.55 4.83
N ASP A 196 20.31 7.00 4.99
CA ASP A 196 21.24 7.18 3.87
C ASP A 196 21.63 5.83 3.24
N TYR A 197 21.79 4.80 4.09
CA TYR A 197 21.99 3.43 3.62
C TYR A 197 20.82 2.98 2.73
N ILE A 198 19.56 3.14 3.18
CA ILE A 198 18.38 2.69 2.44
C ILE A 198 18.22 3.47 1.14
N THR A 199 18.30 4.80 1.19
CA THR A 199 17.83 5.68 0.11
C THR A 199 18.94 6.13 -0.85
N LYS A 200 20.17 6.30 -0.37
CA LYS A 200 21.30 6.83 -1.16
C LYS A 200 22.36 5.77 -1.51
N GLY A 201 22.22 4.56 -0.97
CA GLY A 201 23.20 3.50 -1.23
C GLY A 201 24.54 3.65 -0.49
N ILE A 202 24.62 4.56 0.48
CA ILE A 202 25.81 4.74 1.32
C ILE A 202 25.99 3.50 2.19
N PRO A 203 27.21 2.94 2.32
CA PRO A 203 27.45 1.78 3.19
C PRO A 203 26.97 2.01 4.62
N LEU A 204 26.39 0.97 5.24
CA LEU A 204 25.88 1.05 6.61
C LEU A 204 27.04 1.27 7.60
N GLN A 205 26.95 2.37 8.35
CA GLN A 205 27.92 2.74 9.38
C GLN A 205 27.25 2.67 10.76
N LYS A 206 27.82 1.90 11.67
CA LYS A 206 27.37 1.77 13.06
C LYS A 206 27.89 2.93 13.91
N SER A 207 27.45 4.13 13.63
CA SER A 207 27.74 5.34 14.40
C SER A 207 26.47 6.16 14.57
N PRO A 208 26.27 6.85 15.68
CA PRO A 208 25.08 7.67 15.89
C PRO A 208 24.92 8.69 14.76
N HIS A 209 23.71 8.75 14.24
CA HIS A 209 23.28 9.70 13.21
C HIS A 209 22.05 10.44 13.66
N VAL A 210 21.96 11.70 13.31
CA VAL A 210 20.79 12.54 13.54
C VAL A 210 20.22 12.95 12.21
N TYR A 211 18.95 12.70 12.03
CA TYR A 211 18.19 13.14 10.86
C TYR A 211 17.18 14.21 11.26
N LEU A 212 16.94 15.13 10.35
CA LEU A 212 15.84 16.10 10.45
C LEU A 212 14.73 15.70 9.50
N ALA A 213 13.58 15.37 10.03
CA ALA A 213 12.36 15.20 9.27
C ALA A 213 11.58 16.52 9.26
N LYS A 214 11.26 16.98 8.06
CA LYS A 214 10.50 18.21 7.86
C LYS A 214 9.32 17.95 6.95
N ALA A 215 8.11 18.18 7.46
CA ALA A 215 6.91 18.12 6.67
C ALA A 215 6.89 19.20 5.59
N ILE A 216 6.52 18.85 4.37
CA ILE A 216 6.43 19.76 3.25
C ILE A 216 4.95 19.97 2.89
N GLY A 217 4.44 21.17 3.17
CA GLY A 217 3.10 21.56 2.76
C GLY A 217 2.04 21.42 3.84
N LYS A 218 0.81 21.80 3.47
CA LYS A 218 -0.34 21.74 4.38
C LYS A 218 -1.04 20.40 4.28
N LYS A 219 -1.59 19.92 5.41
CA LYS A 219 -2.53 18.81 5.41
C LYS A 219 -3.58 19.00 4.32
N LYS A 220 -3.81 17.96 3.53
CA LYS A 220 -4.90 17.89 2.56
C LYS A 220 -5.74 16.67 2.84
N ASP A 221 -7.05 16.87 2.83
CA ASP A 221 -7.97 15.75 2.86
C ASP A 221 -7.95 15.06 1.50
N PHE A 222 -7.61 13.78 1.50
CA PHE A 222 -7.58 12.97 0.28
C PHE A 222 -8.92 12.28 0.08
N ILE A 223 -9.53 12.52 -1.06
CA ILE A 223 -10.83 11.95 -1.41
C ILE A 223 -10.65 10.56 -2.04
N SER A 224 -9.50 10.30 -2.66
CA SER A 224 -9.21 9.03 -3.33
C SER A 224 -7.71 8.76 -3.42
N LEU A 225 -7.33 7.50 -3.69
CA LEU A 225 -5.94 7.12 -3.97
C LEU A 225 -5.36 7.91 -5.16
N GLY A 226 -6.14 8.13 -6.21
CA GLY A 226 -5.70 8.89 -7.37
C GLY A 226 -5.39 10.34 -7.02
N HIS A 227 -6.20 10.96 -6.17
CA HIS A 227 -5.97 12.32 -5.67
C HIS A 227 -4.69 12.38 -4.82
N TYR A 228 -4.52 11.40 -3.94
CA TYR A 228 -3.33 11.27 -3.11
C TYR A 228 -2.06 11.05 -3.95
N LEU A 229 -2.05 10.12 -4.89
CA LEU A 229 -0.91 9.84 -5.76
C LEU A 229 -0.55 11.03 -6.67
N ASN A 230 -1.54 11.76 -7.18
CA ASN A 230 -1.32 12.98 -7.94
C ASN A 230 -0.70 14.10 -7.10
N PHE A 231 -1.10 14.20 -5.83
CA PHE A 231 -0.52 15.13 -4.89
C PHE A 231 0.92 14.76 -4.54
N ALA A 232 1.17 13.49 -4.20
CA ALA A 232 2.50 12.95 -3.92
C ALA A 232 3.45 13.12 -5.12
N LYS A 233 2.98 12.90 -6.34
CA LYS A 233 3.73 13.13 -7.57
C LYS A 233 4.16 14.58 -7.77
N LYS A 234 3.28 15.54 -7.43
CA LYS A 234 3.58 16.98 -7.54
C LYS A 234 4.61 17.47 -6.55
N LEU A 235 4.70 16.82 -5.38
CA LEU A 235 5.64 17.20 -4.31
C LEU A 235 6.99 16.46 -4.40
N GLY A 236 7.14 15.54 -5.33
CA GLY A 236 8.40 14.81 -5.55
C GLY A 236 8.69 13.69 -4.56
N ASN A 237 8.23 13.76 -3.34
CA ASN A 237 8.25 12.71 -2.30
C ASN A 237 7.32 13.13 -1.18
N TRP A 238 6.34 12.30 -0.85
CA TRP A 238 5.59 12.31 0.40
C TRP A 238 5.84 13.57 1.26
N ASN A 239 4.90 14.23 1.77
CA ASN A 239 4.95 15.50 2.50
C ASN A 239 6.11 15.71 3.49
N THR A 240 7.12 14.87 3.48
CA THR A 240 8.25 14.91 4.42
C THR A 240 9.57 14.71 3.70
N THR A 241 10.53 15.59 3.99
CA THR A 241 11.94 15.37 3.65
C THR A 241 12.69 14.92 4.89
N ILE A 242 13.58 13.95 4.74
CA ILE A 242 14.53 13.55 5.78
C ILE A 242 15.93 13.88 5.29
N THR A 243 16.66 14.66 6.07
CA THR A 243 18.05 15.07 5.78
C THR A 243 18.96 14.70 6.94
N SER A 244 20.18 14.29 6.64
CA SER A 244 21.24 14.13 7.63
C SER A 244 21.64 15.51 8.19
N LYS A 245 21.82 15.60 9.50
CA LYS A 245 22.27 16.81 10.20
C LYS A 245 23.79 16.84 10.29
#